data_07f4223b5303663d7d99811087fa512c
#
_entry.id   07f4223b5303663d7d99811087fa512c
#
_cell.length_a   1.000
_cell.length_b   1.000
_cell.length_c   1.000
_cell.angle_alpha   90.00
_cell.angle_beta   90.00
_cell.angle_gamma   90.00
#
_symmetry.space_group_name_H-M   'P 1'
#
loop_
_entity.id
_entity.type
_entity.pdbx_description
1 polymer ?
#
loop_
_entity_poly.entity_id
_entity_poly.type
_entity_poly.pdbx_seq_one_letter_code
_entity_poly.pdbx_strand_id
1 'polypeptide(L)'
;MNAMTPVLSRTLLRRGAVAVAALVIFAAPAGATTIERVVSPGGIEAWLVREPAVPLIALNFAFVGGAAQDPAGKAGTANLVASLLDEGAGDFDSSTFHDRLERKAIELGFEAEHDTLRGSLRTLVENRDEAFDDLRLSLTAPRFDPPAVEIIRAQMLSVLRRSATSPTDIASRRWWDTAYAGHPYGRPVSGTLETVPDITIDDLNAYTRRVLARANLKVAVVGDIDAETVKSMLDRVFGALPAQPDLAPVATVAPQGLGQRIMVKLDVPQTVITFGGTGIARKDPDFMAAYLVNQILGGGTFSSRLYREVREKRGLAYSVNDDLVLLDHAALFLGATATRADRSGETVDLVEKEIRRLAEGGPTPEELAKAKAYLKAAFALNLDTSSKIAALLVQLQRDDLGIDYITRRTRLIDAVTLDDAKRVAKRLLDGGLLVTVVGRPEGIVSTSVDFSAPAK
;
A
#
# COMPACT_ATOMS: atom_id res chain seq x y z
N MET A 1 -84.28 30.75 -17.63
CA MET A 1 -84.09 31.77 -16.59
C MET A 1 -82.66 31.80 -16.21
N ASN A 2 -82.03 32.89 -16.54
CA ASN A 2 -80.72 33.42 -16.24
C ASN A 2 -79.49 32.48 -16.22
N ALA A 3 -78.77 32.49 -17.37
CA ALA A 3 -77.39 32.09 -17.54
C ALA A 3 -76.47 33.18 -17.00
N MET A 4 -75.49 32.82 -16.16
CA MET A 4 -74.35 33.64 -15.82
C MET A 4 -73.10 32.94 -16.29
N THR A 5 -72.46 33.47 -17.30
CA THR A 5 -71.10 33.13 -17.77
C THR A 5 -70.07 33.81 -16.87
N PRO A 6 -68.98 33.12 -16.45
CA PRO A 6 -67.85 33.82 -15.85
C PRO A 6 -66.75 34.12 -16.90
N VAL A 7 -66.42 35.40 -16.92
CA VAL A 7 -65.28 35.96 -17.66
C VAL A 7 -63.96 35.50 -16.98
N LEU A 8 -63.18 34.64 -17.59
CA LEU A 8 -61.79 34.26 -17.16
C LEU A 8 -60.81 35.30 -17.64
N SER A 9 -60.22 35.99 -16.68
CA SER A 9 -59.19 37.03 -16.91
C SER A 9 -57.90 36.53 -17.46
N ARG A 10 -57.44 37.14 -18.54
CA ARG A 10 -56.18 36.88 -19.28
C ARG A 10 -54.88 37.33 -18.57
N THR A 11 -54.86 37.44 -17.26
CA THR A 11 -53.73 38.06 -16.53
C THR A 11 -52.80 37.05 -15.79
N LEU A 12 -53.09 35.74 -15.86
CA LEU A 12 -52.28 34.71 -15.15
C LEU A 12 -51.25 34.00 -16.00
N LEU A 13 -51.18 34.26 -17.33
CA LEU A 13 -50.25 33.57 -18.24
C LEU A 13 -48.92 34.33 -18.51
N ARG A 14 -48.72 35.51 -17.90
CA ARG A 14 -47.48 36.29 -18.11
C ARG A 14 -46.50 36.27 -16.92
N ARG A 15 -46.78 35.60 -15.82
CA ARG A 15 -45.92 35.51 -14.64
C ARG A 15 -45.17 34.14 -14.51
N GLY A 16 -45.47 33.18 -15.35
CA GLY A 16 -44.83 31.85 -15.35
C GLY A 16 -43.55 31.74 -16.20
N ALA A 17 -43.27 32.70 -17.08
CA ALA A 17 -42.17 32.62 -18.04
C ALA A 17 -40.86 33.28 -17.61
N VAL A 18 -40.82 33.94 -16.44
CA VAL A 18 -39.61 34.67 -15.95
C VAL A 18 -38.87 33.88 -14.84
N ALA A 19 -39.43 32.81 -14.30
CA ALA A 19 -38.82 32.05 -13.19
C ALA A 19 -37.97 30.85 -13.64
N VAL A 20 -37.87 30.54 -14.93
CA VAL A 20 -37.08 29.39 -15.45
C VAL A 20 -35.73 29.81 -16.00
N ALA A 21 -35.41 31.09 -16.11
CA ALA A 21 -34.21 31.59 -16.76
C ALA A 21 -33.00 31.92 -15.80
N ALA A 22 -33.06 31.57 -14.52
CA ALA A 22 -32.04 31.97 -13.54
C ALA A 22 -31.40 30.78 -12.79
N LEU A 23 -31.44 29.55 -13.31
CA LEU A 23 -30.65 28.43 -12.78
C LEU A 23 -29.69 27.88 -13.84
N VAL A 24 -28.92 28.76 -14.46
CA VAL A 24 -27.64 28.37 -15.04
C VAL A 24 -26.67 28.31 -13.86
N ILE A 25 -26.70 27.21 -13.14
CA ILE A 25 -25.62 26.83 -12.24
C ILE A 25 -24.36 26.82 -13.09
N PHE A 26 -23.45 27.77 -12.83
CA PHE A 26 -22.06 27.66 -13.22
C PHE A 26 -21.53 26.35 -12.62
N ALA A 27 -21.65 25.26 -13.36
CA ALA A 27 -20.76 24.13 -13.20
C ALA A 27 -19.37 24.65 -13.56
N ALA A 28 -18.66 25.21 -12.60
CA ALA A 28 -17.22 25.39 -12.75
C ALA A 28 -16.71 24.03 -13.21
N PRO A 29 -15.90 23.95 -14.28
CA PRO A 29 -15.26 22.69 -14.63
C PRO A 29 -14.55 22.24 -13.37
N ALA A 30 -14.85 21.03 -12.89
CA ALA A 30 -14.07 20.38 -11.87
C ALA A 30 -12.65 20.38 -12.45
N GLY A 31 -11.81 21.30 -11.98
CA GLY A 31 -10.47 21.53 -12.48
C GLY A 31 -9.75 20.18 -12.35
N ALA A 32 -9.31 19.63 -13.46
CA ALA A 32 -8.46 18.45 -13.43
C ALA A 32 -7.31 18.78 -12.47
N THR A 33 -7.13 17.98 -11.43
CA THR A 33 -6.07 18.13 -10.44
C THR A 33 -4.74 18.27 -11.18
N THR A 34 -4.20 19.47 -11.24
CA THR A 34 -2.95 19.76 -11.97
C THR A 34 -1.80 19.40 -11.05
N ILE A 35 -0.99 18.43 -11.49
CA ILE A 35 0.24 18.06 -10.80
C ILE A 35 1.37 18.88 -11.38
N GLU A 36 2.05 19.66 -10.54
CA GLU A 36 3.20 20.48 -10.90
C GLU A 36 4.50 19.79 -10.47
N ARG A 37 5.48 19.72 -11.38
CA ARG A 37 6.83 19.28 -11.05
C ARG A 37 7.62 20.47 -10.52
N VAL A 38 8.01 20.40 -9.26
CA VAL A 38 8.79 21.43 -8.57
C VAL A 38 10.20 20.88 -8.33
N VAL A 39 11.22 21.69 -8.66
CA VAL A 39 12.62 21.34 -8.38
C VAL A 39 13.24 22.49 -7.59
N SER A 40 13.82 22.17 -6.42
CA SER A 40 14.51 23.16 -5.59
C SER A 40 15.84 23.60 -6.19
N PRO A 41 16.42 24.74 -5.78
CA PRO A 41 17.79 25.12 -6.12
C PRO A 41 18.83 24.03 -5.80
N GLY A 42 18.63 23.25 -4.72
CA GLY A 42 19.46 22.11 -4.36
C GLY A 42 19.26 20.85 -5.20
N GLY A 43 18.36 20.89 -6.21
CA GLY A 43 18.11 19.79 -7.15
C GLY A 43 17.14 18.73 -6.62
N ILE A 44 16.43 18.98 -5.53
CA ILE A 44 15.45 18.06 -4.96
C ILE A 44 14.10 18.24 -5.68
N GLU A 45 13.56 17.14 -6.21
CA GLU A 45 12.29 17.14 -6.95
C GLU A 45 11.12 16.77 -6.04
N ALA A 46 10.01 17.48 -6.18
CA ALA A 46 8.72 17.14 -5.63
C ALA A 46 7.59 17.27 -6.66
N TRP A 47 6.52 16.51 -6.50
CA TRP A 47 5.28 16.70 -7.22
C TRP A 47 4.28 17.43 -6.32
N LEU A 48 3.78 18.57 -6.79
CA LEU A 48 2.88 19.46 -6.06
C LEU A 48 1.48 19.41 -6.65
N VAL A 49 0.48 19.29 -5.78
CA VAL A 49 -0.92 19.58 -6.07
C VAL A 49 -1.39 20.70 -5.14
N ARG A 50 -1.74 21.85 -5.74
CA ARG A 50 -2.27 22.97 -4.96
C ARG A 50 -3.74 22.77 -4.68
N GLU A 51 -4.10 22.73 -3.38
CA GLU A 51 -5.48 22.59 -2.88
C GLU A 51 -5.74 23.63 -1.77
N PRO A 52 -6.12 24.88 -2.16
CA PRO A 52 -6.30 25.97 -1.20
C PRO A 52 -7.66 25.95 -0.48
N ALA A 53 -8.54 24.98 -0.77
CA ALA A 53 -9.87 24.92 -0.17
C ALA A 53 -9.83 24.61 1.34
N VAL A 54 -8.76 23.96 1.80
CA VAL A 54 -8.54 23.63 3.21
C VAL A 54 -7.15 24.14 3.61
N PRO A 55 -7.00 24.88 4.73
CA PRO A 55 -5.70 25.42 5.17
C PRO A 55 -4.81 24.32 5.76
N LEU A 56 -4.47 23.33 4.97
CA LEU A 56 -3.74 22.13 5.35
C LEU A 56 -2.68 21.80 4.31
N ILE A 57 -1.55 21.27 4.78
CA ILE A 57 -0.47 20.74 3.95
C ILE A 57 -0.27 19.26 4.32
N ALA A 58 -0.32 18.39 3.32
CA ALA A 58 0.06 17.00 3.40
C ALA A 58 1.33 16.78 2.55
N LEU A 59 2.37 16.27 3.19
CA LEU A 59 3.63 15.90 2.55
C LEU A 59 3.83 14.41 2.76
N ASN A 60 4.12 13.68 1.68
CA ASN A 60 4.56 12.30 1.71
C ASN A 60 5.90 12.18 1.01
N PHE A 61 6.74 11.29 1.49
CA PHE A 61 8.02 11.00 0.87
C PHE A 61 8.43 9.54 1.07
N ALA A 62 9.35 9.07 0.25
CA ALA A 62 9.94 7.76 0.37
C ALA A 62 11.41 7.79 -0.03
N PHE A 63 12.23 7.12 0.77
CA PHE A 63 13.60 6.74 0.40
C PHE A 63 13.57 5.30 -0.10
N VAL A 64 14.12 5.04 -1.27
CA VAL A 64 14.32 3.68 -1.76
C VAL A 64 15.40 2.99 -0.92
N GLY A 65 15.14 1.76 -0.44
CA GLY A 65 16.09 1.01 0.38
C GLY A 65 15.43 0.09 1.40
N GLY A 66 14.53 0.55 2.22
CA GLY A 66 13.69 -0.22 3.15
C GLY A 66 14.39 -1.34 3.93
N ALA A 67 13.63 -2.35 4.35
CA ALA A 67 14.12 -3.49 5.11
C ALA A 67 14.99 -4.45 4.28
N ALA A 68 14.96 -4.36 2.95
CA ALA A 68 15.90 -5.10 2.11
C ALA A 68 17.36 -4.70 2.38
N GLN A 69 17.58 -3.52 2.97
CA GLN A 69 18.88 -2.99 3.37
C GLN A 69 19.29 -3.33 4.81
N ASP A 70 18.47 -4.07 5.56
CA ASP A 70 18.82 -4.51 6.92
C ASP A 70 20.10 -5.36 6.87
N PRO A 71 21.06 -5.16 7.78
CA PRO A 71 22.26 -6.00 7.85
C PRO A 71 21.89 -7.49 8.09
N ALA A 72 22.75 -8.39 7.66
CA ALA A 72 22.58 -9.81 7.94
C ALA A 72 22.48 -10.06 9.45
N GLY A 73 21.48 -10.85 9.88
CA GLY A 73 21.19 -11.11 11.29
C GLY A 73 20.54 -9.96 12.06
N LYS A 74 20.26 -8.82 11.40
CA LYS A 74 19.68 -7.62 12.02
C LYS A 74 18.31 -7.23 11.38
N ALA A 75 17.54 -8.22 10.94
CA ALA A 75 16.20 -7.96 10.41
C ALA A 75 15.35 -7.18 11.42
N GLY A 76 14.63 -6.15 10.95
CA GLY A 76 13.90 -5.20 11.79
C GLY A 76 14.62 -3.88 12.03
N THR A 77 15.86 -3.70 11.54
CA THR A 77 16.60 -2.43 11.70
C THR A 77 15.85 -1.28 11.05
N ALA A 78 15.40 -1.42 9.81
CA ALA A 78 14.62 -0.38 9.12
C ALA A 78 13.34 -0.01 9.89
N ASN A 79 12.64 -1.02 10.41
CA ASN A 79 11.40 -0.83 11.17
C ASN A 79 11.66 -0.13 12.51
N LEU A 80 12.73 -0.51 13.23
CA LEU A 80 13.11 0.16 14.48
C LEU A 80 13.54 1.61 14.22
N VAL A 81 14.30 1.88 13.13
CA VAL A 81 14.64 3.25 12.72
C VAL A 81 13.36 4.04 12.45
N ALA A 82 12.45 3.52 11.61
CA ALA A 82 11.20 4.20 11.28
C ALA A 82 10.39 4.55 12.55
N SER A 83 10.29 3.61 13.50
CA SER A 83 9.58 3.81 14.77
C SER A 83 10.29 4.73 15.76
N LEU A 84 11.51 5.20 15.48
CA LEU A 84 12.30 6.04 16.36
C LEU A 84 12.58 7.43 15.79
N LEU A 85 12.30 7.69 14.51
CA LEU A 85 12.58 8.98 13.89
C LEU A 85 11.74 10.13 14.46
N ASP A 86 10.61 9.85 15.10
CA ASP A 86 9.75 10.79 15.81
C ASP A 86 9.85 10.68 17.35
N GLU A 87 10.76 9.82 17.86
CA GLU A 87 11.03 9.62 19.30
C GLU A 87 12.17 10.49 19.83
N GLY A 88 12.25 11.73 19.34
CA GLY A 88 13.23 12.73 19.75
C GLY A 88 14.25 13.06 18.65
N ALA A 89 14.49 14.36 18.47
CA ALA A 89 15.39 14.87 17.44
C ALA A 89 16.03 16.20 17.84
N GLY A 90 17.27 16.44 17.42
CA GLY A 90 18.02 17.61 17.77
C GLY A 90 18.20 17.74 19.30
N ASP A 91 17.76 18.86 19.87
CA ASP A 91 17.81 19.15 21.32
C ASP A 91 16.60 18.62 22.10
N PHE A 92 15.59 18.06 21.39
CA PHE A 92 14.33 17.60 21.99
C PHE A 92 14.37 16.09 22.23
N ASP A 93 14.18 15.68 23.49
CA ASP A 93 13.92 14.28 23.82
C ASP A 93 12.52 13.85 23.35
N SER A 94 12.20 12.55 23.46
CA SER A 94 10.94 11.97 22.99
C SER A 94 9.72 12.71 23.55
N SER A 95 9.66 12.96 24.86
CA SER A 95 8.51 13.66 25.49
C SER A 95 8.36 15.08 24.96
N THR A 96 9.44 15.83 24.92
CA THR A 96 9.44 17.22 24.45
C THR A 96 9.09 17.30 22.95
N PHE A 97 9.58 16.34 22.15
CA PHE A 97 9.30 16.29 20.72
C PHE A 97 7.82 16.00 20.44
N HIS A 98 7.24 15.00 21.12
CA HIS A 98 5.81 14.70 21.03
C HIS A 98 4.93 15.88 21.49
N ASP A 99 5.28 16.51 22.62
CA ASP A 99 4.58 17.71 23.10
C ASP A 99 4.59 18.86 22.08
N ARG A 100 5.66 19.00 21.28
CA ARG A 100 5.74 19.99 20.19
C ARG A 100 4.76 19.66 19.08
N LEU A 101 4.76 18.39 18.61
CA LEU A 101 3.88 17.93 17.56
C LEU A 101 2.40 18.08 17.96
N GLU A 102 2.05 17.63 19.18
CA GLU A 102 0.66 17.68 19.68
C GLU A 102 0.14 19.12 19.83
N ARG A 103 0.91 20.03 20.44
CA ARG A 103 0.50 21.43 20.62
C ARG A 103 0.20 22.16 19.32
N LYS A 104 0.80 21.71 18.22
CA LYS A 104 0.66 22.32 16.88
C LYS A 104 -0.20 21.49 15.93
N ALA A 105 -0.82 20.42 16.43
CA ALA A 105 -1.55 19.47 15.60
C ALA A 105 -0.76 19.03 14.36
N ILE A 106 0.54 18.77 14.54
CA ILE A 106 1.43 18.24 13.53
C ILE A 106 1.36 16.72 13.61
N GLU A 107 0.98 16.07 12.52
CA GLU A 107 1.04 14.62 12.39
C GLU A 107 2.29 14.27 11.59
N LEU A 108 3.24 13.62 12.23
CA LEU A 108 4.47 13.13 11.65
C LEU A 108 4.56 11.63 11.91
N GLY A 109 4.94 10.84 10.89
CA GLY A 109 5.08 9.41 11.05
C GLY A 109 5.97 8.81 9.98
N PHE A 110 6.57 7.67 10.31
CA PHE A 110 7.48 6.95 9.43
C PHE A 110 7.13 5.46 9.41
N GLU A 111 7.40 4.80 8.30
CA GLU A 111 7.12 3.39 8.11
C GLU A 111 8.21 2.75 7.23
N ALA A 112 8.62 1.54 7.60
CA ALA A 112 9.51 0.73 6.78
C ALA A 112 8.73 -0.35 6.03
N GLU A 113 8.99 -0.47 4.75
CA GLU A 113 8.55 -1.56 3.88
C GLU A 113 9.78 -2.36 3.40
N HIS A 114 9.59 -3.38 2.57
CA HIS A 114 10.72 -4.12 2.02
C HIS A 114 11.69 -3.23 1.25
N ASP A 115 11.18 -2.35 0.38
CA ASP A 115 12.00 -1.57 -0.55
C ASP A 115 12.05 -0.08 -0.23
N THR A 116 11.33 0.39 0.79
CA THR A 116 11.28 1.81 1.13
C THR A 116 11.24 2.08 2.62
N LEU A 117 11.80 3.22 3.02
CA LEU A 117 11.45 3.92 4.23
C LEU A 117 10.60 5.13 3.83
N ARG A 118 9.35 5.15 4.27
CA ARG A 118 8.39 6.21 3.99
C ARG A 118 8.24 7.15 5.15
N GLY A 119 7.84 8.38 4.85
CA GLY A 119 7.40 9.32 5.86
C GLY A 119 6.21 10.14 5.37
N SER A 120 5.41 10.58 6.33
CA SER A 120 4.27 11.46 6.10
C SER A 120 4.26 12.58 7.12
N LEU A 121 3.92 13.77 6.66
CA LEU A 121 3.69 14.94 7.48
C LEU A 121 2.36 15.57 7.11
N ARG A 122 1.54 15.89 8.10
CA ARG A 122 0.32 16.66 7.92
C ARG A 122 0.28 17.80 8.95
N THR A 123 0.01 19.02 8.49
CA THR A 123 -0.01 20.21 9.34
C THR A 123 -0.95 21.27 8.81
N LEU A 124 -1.37 22.18 9.68
CA LEU A 124 -2.02 23.42 9.27
C LEU A 124 -1.02 24.38 8.63
N VAL A 125 -1.47 25.20 7.69
CA VAL A 125 -0.62 26.18 6.99
C VAL A 125 0.11 27.12 7.96
N GLU A 126 -0.55 27.54 9.05
CA GLU A 126 0.02 28.43 10.08
C GLU A 126 1.18 27.80 10.87
N ASN A 127 1.25 26.47 10.94
CA ASN A 127 2.28 25.72 11.67
C ASN A 127 3.35 25.11 10.75
N ARG A 128 3.29 25.38 9.43
CA ARG A 128 4.13 24.72 8.42
C ARG A 128 5.63 24.84 8.69
N ASP A 129 6.10 26.01 9.12
CA ASP A 129 7.53 26.25 9.30
C ASP A 129 8.09 25.43 10.46
N GLU A 130 7.34 25.30 11.56
CA GLU A 130 7.69 24.45 12.69
C GLU A 130 7.62 22.96 12.30
N ALA A 131 6.57 22.55 11.58
CA ALA A 131 6.41 21.17 11.11
C ALA A 131 7.55 20.74 10.15
N PHE A 132 8.01 21.65 9.27
CA PHE A 132 9.14 21.38 8.39
C PHE A 132 10.46 21.30 9.15
N ASP A 133 10.65 22.11 10.22
CA ASP A 133 11.82 22.00 11.08
C ASP A 133 11.82 20.68 11.88
N ASP A 134 10.68 20.28 12.43
CA ASP A 134 10.55 19.03 13.17
C ASP A 134 10.84 17.83 12.24
N LEU A 135 10.31 17.81 11.01
CA LEU A 135 10.65 16.79 10.00
C LEU A 135 12.15 16.81 9.65
N ARG A 136 12.73 18.00 9.46
CA ARG A 136 14.18 18.14 9.20
C ARG A 136 15.00 17.53 10.34
N LEU A 137 14.67 17.84 11.57
CA LEU A 137 15.37 17.32 12.75
C LEU A 137 15.26 15.79 12.82
N SER A 138 14.07 15.22 12.61
CA SER A 138 13.86 13.77 12.57
C SER A 138 14.76 13.07 11.56
N LEU A 139 14.97 13.68 10.39
CA LEU A 139 15.77 13.07 9.33
C LEU A 139 17.27 13.30 9.45
N THR A 140 17.69 14.44 10.00
CA THR A 140 19.10 14.87 10.01
C THR A 140 19.78 14.76 11.35
N ALA A 141 19.04 14.72 12.45
CA ALA A 141 19.55 14.67 13.81
C ALA A 141 18.65 13.81 14.73
N PRO A 142 18.27 12.57 14.33
CA PRO A 142 17.54 11.67 15.21
C PRO A 142 18.43 11.34 16.42
N ARG A 143 17.84 11.28 17.62
CA ARG A 143 18.62 11.11 18.86
C ARG A 143 18.93 9.64 19.15
N PHE A 144 17.97 8.74 18.90
CA PHE A 144 18.06 7.35 19.32
C PHE A 144 18.50 7.20 20.79
N ASP A 145 17.88 7.98 21.68
CA ASP A 145 18.19 7.94 23.11
C ASP A 145 17.93 6.53 23.67
N PRO A 146 18.86 5.97 24.47
CA PRO A 146 18.71 4.60 24.96
C PRO A 146 17.36 4.28 25.62
N PRO A 147 16.76 5.17 26.44
CA PRO A 147 15.43 4.88 27.01
C PRO A 147 14.32 4.76 25.95
N ALA A 148 14.31 5.63 24.94
CA ALA A 148 13.34 5.58 23.84
C ALA A 148 13.53 4.31 23.00
N VAL A 149 14.77 3.97 22.67
CA VAL A 149 15.11 2.73 21.93
C VAL A 149 14.59 1.49 22.67
N GLU A 150 14.79 1.41 23.99
CA GLU A 150 14.33 0.25 24.77
C GLU A 150 12.80 0.17 24.88
N ILE A 151 12.10 1.31 24.96
CA ILE A 151 10.63 1.34 24.95
C ILE A 151 10.10 0.81 23.62
N ILE A 152 10.58 1.34 22.49
CA ILE A 152 10.14 0.92 21.15
C ILE A 152 10.53 -0.55 20.88
N ARG A 153 11.75 -0.96 21.27
CA ARG A 153 12.16 -2.37 21.19
C ARG A 153 11.22 -3.29 21.96
N ALA A 154 10.86 -2.94 23.19
CA ALA A 154 9.94 -3.71 24.01
C ALA A 154 8.54 -3.81 23.37
N GLN A 155 8.06 -2.74 22.74
CA GLN A 155 6.81 -2.72 21.99
C GLN A 155 6.88 -3.66 20.76
N MET A 156 7.95 -3.58 19.97
CA MET A 156 8.18 -4.48 18.83
C MET A 156 8.20 -5.95 19.28
N LEU A 157 8.96 -6.28 20.32
CA LEU A 157 9.01 -7.63 20.87
C LEU A 157 7.64 -8.11 21.38
N SER A 158 6.84 -7.22 21.95
CA SER A 158 5.47 -7.55 22.36
C SER A 158 4.57 -7.87 21.15
N VAL A 159 4.69 -7.12 20.05
CA VAL A 159 3.99 -7.42 18.80
C VAL A 159 4.46 -8.76 18.24
N LEU A 160 5.76 -9.00 18.16
CA LEU A 160 6.34 -10.24 17.63
C LEU A 160 5.90 -11.48 18.43
N ARG A 161 5.83 -11.38 19.77
CA ARG A 161 5.30 -12.49 20.62
C ARG A 161 3.84 -12.80 20.30
N ARG A 162 2.99 -11.79 20.07
CA ARG A 162 1.59 -12.03 19.64
C ARG A 162 1.53 -12.66 18.26
N SER A 163 2.31 -12.15 17.30
CA SER A 163 2.38 -12.69 15.95
C SER A 163 2.87 -14.14 15.90
N ALA A 164 3.76 -14.55 16.81
CA ALA A 164 4.25 -15.93 16.91
C ALA A 164 3.15 -16.95 17.23
N THR A 165 2.00 -16.51 17.77
CA THR A 165 0.83 -17.37 18.07
C THR A 165 -0.37 -17.09 17.15
N SER A 166 -0.27 -16.12 16.27
CA SER A 166 -1.32 -15.77 15.31
C SER A 166 -1.27 -16.69 14.09
N PRO A 167 -2.32 -17.45 13.78
CA PRO A 167 -2.31 -18.34 12.62
C PRO A 167 -2.11 -17.59 11.29
N THR A 168 -2.62 -16.36 11.18
CA THR A 168 -2.45 -15.53 10.00
C THR A 168 -0.99 -15.10 9.81
N ASP A 169 -0.35 -14.64 10.89
CA ASP A 169 1.04 -14.18 10.81
C ASP A 169 1.99 -15.38 10.56
N ILE A 170 1.74 -16.52 11.19
CA ILE A 170 2.50 -17.75 10.94
C ILE A 170 2.35 -18.20 9.49
N ALA A 171 1.12 -18.17 8.92
CA ALA A 171 0.90 -18.56 7.53
C ALA A 171 1.61 -17.65 6.55
N SER A 172 1.48 -16.33 6.73
CA SER A 172 2.17 -15.33 5.94
C SER A 172 3.69 -15.47 6.06
N ARG A 173 4.21 -15.55 7.29
CA ARG A 173 5.64 -15.70 7.55
C ARG A 173 6.22 -16.93 6.84
N ARG A 174 5.58 -18.09 6.96
CA ARG A 174 6.02 -19.34 6.31
C ARG A 174 6.00 -19.24 4.80
N TRP A 175 5.00 -18.55 4.25
CA TRP A 175 4.93 -18.30 2.83
C TRP A 175 6.15 -17.48 2.35
N TRP A 176 6.43 -16.35 3.00
CA TRP A 176 7.54 -15.47 2.65
C TRP A 176 8.91 -16.14 2.84
N ASP A 177 9.10 -16.85 3.95
CA ASP A 177 10.33 -17.59 4.24
C ASP A 177 10.65 -18.63 3.17
N THR A 178 9.60 -19.30 2.65
CA THR A 178 9.77 -20.32 1.61
C THR A 178 9.93 -19.69 0.24
N ALA A 179 9.06 -18.72 -0.10
CA ALA A 179 9.08 -18.08 -1.40
C ALA A 179 10.40 -17.35 -1.69
N TYR A 180 11.02 -16.81 -0.65
CA TYR A 180 12.21 -15.97 -0.77
C TYR A 180 13.36 -16.45 0.13
N ALA A 181 13.50 -17.77 0.29
CA ALA A 181 14.58 -18.35 1.09
C ALA A 181 15.96 -17.83 0.64
N GLY A 182 16.74 -17.30 1.57
CA GLY A 182 18.07 -16.75 1.31
C GLY A 182 18.09 -15.35 0.65
N HIS A 183 16.93 -14.80 0.30
CA HIS A 183 16.81 -13.45 -0.25
C HIS A 183 16.39 -12.44 0.83
N PRO A 184 16.74 -11.13 0.74
CA PRO A 184 16.26 -10.11 1.68
C PRO A 184 14.76 -10.09 1.90
N TYR A 185 13.95 -10.37 0.88
CA TYR A 185 12.49 -10.42 0.99
C TYR A 185 11.96 -11.59 1.84
N GLY A 186 12.74 -12.63 2.07
CA GLY A 186 12.40 -13.69 3.04
C GLY A 186 12.56 -13.23 4.50
N ARG A 187 13.24 -12.12 4.76
CA ARG A 187 13.38 -11.55 6.10
C ARG A 187 12.19 -10.67 6.43
N PRO A 188 11.55 -10.81 7.64
CA PRO A 188 10.42 -9.96 7.98
C PRO A 188 10.86 -8.51 8.20
N VAL A 189 10.10 -7.57 7.67
CA VAL A 189 10.31 -6.14 7.92
C VAL A 189 10.28 -5.81 9.41
N SER A 190 9.40 -6.47 10.16
CA SER A 190 9.28 -6.31 11.62
C SER A 190 10.43 -6.93 12.42
N GLY A 191 11.36 -7.65 11.79
CA GLY A 191 12.37 -8.44 12.49
C GLY A 191 11.81 -9.72 13.11
N THR A 192 12.60 -10.34 13.99
CA THR A 192 12.24 -11.54 14.75
C THR A 192 12.54 -11.36 16.23
N LEU A 193 12.07 -12.32 17.07
CA LEU A 193 12.39 -12.33 18.51
C LEU A 193 13.90 -12.49 18.78
N GLU A 194 14.64 -13.03 17.81
CA GLU A 194 16.09 -13.22 17.88
C GLU A 194 16.84 -12.00 17.37
N THR A 195 16.38 -11.36 16.26
CA THR A 195 17.16 -10.29 15.61
C THR A 195 16.94 -8.92 16.25
N VAL A 196 15.72 -8.60 16.71
CA VAL A 196 15.39 -7.27 17.29
C VAL A 196 16.19 -6.96 18.57
N PRO A 197 16.42 -7.91 19.50
CA PRO A 197 17.28 -7.65 20.68
C PRO A 197 18.71 -7.27 20.33
N ASP A 198 19.24 -7.77 19.22
CA ASP A 198 20.63 -7.60 18.81
C ASP A 198 20.89 -6.30 18.03
N ILE A 199 19.84 -5.54 17.64
CA ILE A 199 20.00 -4.28 16.93
C ILE A 199 20.55 -3.23 17.90
N THR A 200 21.68 -2.62 17.56
CA THR A 200 22.33 -1.59 18.37
C THR A 200 22.03 -0.18 17.87
N ILE A 201 22.30 0.84 18.69
CA ILE A 201 22.19 2.25 18.27
C ILE A 201 23.14 2.54 17.10
N ASP A 202 24.31 1.92 17.06
CA ASP A 202 25.24 2.05 15.93
C ASP A 202 24.65 1.49 14.63
N ASP A 203 23.88 0.38 14.69
CA ASP A 203 23.16 -0.15 13.53
C ASP A 203 22.09 0.85 13.02
N LEU A 204 21.35 1.52 13.93
CA LEU A 204 20.37 2.55 13.58
C LEU A 204 21.06 3.74 12.89
N ASN A 205 22.11 4.25 13.47
CA ASN A 205 22.90 5.34 12.89
C ASN A 205 23.55 4.96 11.54
N ALA A 206 24.02 3.73 11.40
CA ALA A 206 24.58 3.24 10.16
C ALA A 206 23.51 3.13 9.07
N TYR A 207 22.32 2.63 9.42
CA TYR A 207 21.19 2.53 8.50
C TYR A 207 20.76 3.90 7.99
N THR A 208 20.54 4.89 8.87
CA THR A 208 20.12 6.24 8.48
C THR A 208 21.12 6.91 7.54
N ARG A 209 22.44 6.82 7.84
CA ARG A 209 23.48 7.38 6.97
C ARG A 209 23.55 6.73 5.58
N ARG A 210 23.21 5.43 5.47
CA ARG A 210 23.29 4.68 4.21
C ARG A 210 22.05 4.88 3.35
N VAL A 211 20.87 4.98 3.97
CA VAL A 211 19.58 4.94 3.25
C VAL A 211 19.01 6.33 3.01
N LEU A 212 19.10 7.25 3.99
CA LEU A 212 18.50 8.57 3.86
C LEU A 212 19.40 9.49 3.02
N ALA A 213 19.13 9.56 1.71
CA ALA A 213 19.90 10.38 0.77
C ALA A 213 19.00 11.05 -0.27
N ARG A 214 19.50 12.15 -0.86
CA ARG A 214 18.72 12.95 -1.82
C ARG A 214 18.46 12.22 -3.13
N ALA A 215 19.39 11.39 -3.60
CA ALA A 215 19.28 10.74 -4.91
C ALA A 215 18.22 9.63 -4.97
N ASN A 216 17.88 9.00 -3.84
CA ASN A 216 16.85 7.96 -3.75
C ASN A 216 15.54 8.44 -3.11
N LEU A 217 15.38 9.77 -2.95
CA LEU A 217 14.21 10.41 -2.35
C LEU A 217 13.13 10.71 -3.41
N LYS A 218 11.89 10.41 -3.08
CA LYS A 218 10.67 10.81 -3.80
C LYS A 218 9.79 11.61 -2.88
N VAL A 219 9.28 12.77 -3.34
CA VAL A 219 8.48 13.69 -2.51
C VAL A 219 7.22 14.11 -3.24
N ALA A 220 6.12 14.18 -2.52
CA ALA A 220 4.88 14.80 -3.00
C ALA A 220 4.27 15.69 -1.92
N VAL A 221 3.72 16.81 -2.35
CA VAL A 221 3.08 17.81 -1.49
C VAL A 221 1.70 18.12 -2.04
N VAL A 222 0.70 18.11 -1.19
CA VAL A 222 -0.69 18.45 -1.54
C VAL A 222 -1.25 19.39 -0.48
N GLY A 223 -1.80 20.53 -0.89
CA GLY A 223 -2.42 21.46 0.05
C GLY A 223 -2.32 22.91 -0.32
N ASP A 224 -2.57 23.78 0.65
CA ASP A 224 -2.50 25.24 0.49
C ASP A 224 -1.06 25.73 0.65
N ILE A 225 -0.26 25.48 -0.36
CA ILE A 225 1.15 25.87 -0.46
C ILE A 225 1.51 26.16 -1.92
N ASP A 226 2.31 27.17 -2.17
CA ASP A 226 2.79 27.49 -3.52
C ASP A 226 4.14 26.85 -3.85
N ALA A 227 4.48 26.83 -5.14
CA ALA A 227 5.69 26.17 -5.64
C ALA A 227 6.99 26.80 -5.10
N GLU A 228 7.05 28.11 -4.90
CA GLU A 228 8.25 28.79 -4.38
C GLU A 228 8.50 28.44 -2.91
N THR A 229 7.44 28.37 -2.13
CA THR A 229 7.50 27.89 -0.74
C THR A 229 7.94 26.42 -0.69
N VAL A 230 7.41 25.56 -1.58
CA VAL A 230 7.83 24.15 -1.69
C VAL A 230 9.32 24.04 -2.03
N LYS A 231 9.86 24.83 -2.98
CA LYS A 231 11.29 24.82 -3.32
C LYS A 231 12.17 25.12 -2.09
N SER A 232 11.81 26.17 -1.35
CA SER A 232 12.54 26.56 -0.14
C SER A 232 12.46 25.48 0.96
N MET A 233 11.28 24.88 1.11
CA MET A 233 11.03 23.79 2.07
C MET A 233 11.87 22.55 1.72
N LEU A 234 11.92 22.15 0.44
CA LEU A 234 12.70 20.98 0.02
C LEU A 234 14.17 21.09 0.42
N ASP A 235 14.79 22.24 0.16
CA ASP A 235 16.20 22.45 0.52
C ASP A 235 16.38 22.55 2.05
N ARG A 236 15.44 23.18 2.77
CA ARG A 236 15.47 23.27 4.23
C ARG A 236 15.38 21.90 4.88
N VAL A 237 14.45 21.05 4.43
CA VAL A 237 14.17 19.74 5.06
C VAL A 237 15.19 18.69 4.66
N PHE A 238 15.46 18.57 3.35
CA PHE A 238 16.22 17.45 2.81
C PHE A 238 17.65 17.83 2.35
N GLY A 239 17.96 19.11 2.27
CA GLY A 239 19.22 19.59 1.69
C GLY A 239 20.47 19.13 2.43
N ALA A 240 20.40 18.93 3.75
CA ALA A 240 21.52 18.45 4.59
C ALA A 240 21.75 16.93 4.49
N LEU A 241 20.84 16.17 3.85
CA LEU A 241 21.03 14.72 3.65
C LEU A 241 22.18 14.44 2.67
N PRO A 242 22.84 13.27 2.77
CA PRO A 242 23.82 12.83 1.80
C PRO A 242 23.31 12.92 0.37
N ALA A 243 24.21 13.24 -0.57
CA ALA A 243 23.81 13.34 -1.98
C ALA A 243 23.43 11.98 -2.56
N GLN A 244 24.17 10.92 -2.20
CA GLN A 244 23.99 9.56 -2.70
C GLN A 244 23.79 8.59 -1.55
N PRO A 245 22.89 7.60 -1.68
CA PRO A 245 22.77 6.49 -0.72
C PRO A 245 23.92 5.48 -0.91
N ASP A 246 24.16 4.72 0.13
CA ASP A 246 25.08 3.56 0.10
C ASP A 246 24.26 2.26 0.25
N LEU A 247 23.58 1.87 -0.81
CA LEU A 247 22.69 0.71 -0.82
C LEU A 247 23.40 -0.55 -1.28
N ALA A 248 23.19 -1.63 -0.55
CA ALA A 248 23.63 -2.95 -0.99
C ALA A 248 22.75 -3.40 -2.20
N PRO A 249 23.35 -4.01 -3.23
CA PRO A 249 22.60 -4.55 -4.35
C PRO A 249 21.62 -5.64 -3.90
N VAL A 250 20.37 -5.56 -4.37
CA VAL A 250 19.33 -6.59 -4.17
C VAL A 250 19.06 -7.26 -5.52
N ALA A 251 19.19 -8.58 -5.58
CA ALA A 251 18.97 -9.32 -6.82
C ALA A 251 17.47 -9.40 -7.15
N THR A 252 17.13 -9.40 -8.45
CA THR A 252 15.77 -9.74 -8.88
C THR A 252 15.52 -11.23 -8.68
N VAL A 253 14.37 -11.58 -8.10
CA VAL A 253 14.04 -12.95 -7.72
C VAL A 253 12.57 -13.27 -8.02
N ALA A 254 12.32 -14.52 -8.41
CA ALA A 254 10.97 -15.08 -8.47
C ALA A 254 10.69 -15.92 -7.21
N PRO A 255 9.42 -16.05 -6.78
CA PRO A 255 9.07 -16.88 -5.63
C PRO A 255 9.41 -18.35 -5.91
N GLN A 256 9.97 -19.01 -4.90
CA GLN A 256 10.33 -20.43 -4.89
C GLN A 256 9.22 -21.28 -4.27
N GLY A 257 9.40 -22.60 -4.29
CA GLY A 257 8.47 -23.54 -3.62
C GLY A 257 7.10 -23.64 -4.30
N LEU A 258 6.94 -23.17 -5.54
CA LEU A 258 5.68 -23.31 -6.27
C LEU A 258 5.35 -24.80 -6.45
N GLY A 259 4.06 -25.14 -6.30
CA GLY A 259 3.56 -26.51 -6.28
C GLY A 259 3.59 -27.16 -4.90
N GLN A 260 4.13 -26.49 -3.87
CA GLN A 260 4.17 -27.04 -2.51
C GLN A 260 2.96 -26.60 -1.67
N ARG A 261 2.51 -27.51 -0.81
CA ARG A 261 1.54 -27.27 0.28
C ARG A 261 2.24 -27.48 1.62
N ILE A 262 2.48 -26.41 2.37
CA ILE A 262 3.15 -26.42 3.67
C ILE A 262 2.09 -26.41 4.77
N MET A 263 2.15 -27.35 5.69
CA MET A 263 1.24 -27.39 6.83
C MET A 263 1.97 -27.06 8.13
N VAL A 264 1.35 -26.21 8.95
CA VAL A 264 1.77 -25.89 10.30
C VAL A 264 0.62 -26.24 11.25
N LYS A 265 0.85 -27.21 12.13
CA LYS A 265 -0.15 -27.62 13.11
C LYS A 265 -0.22 -26.60 14.24
N LEU A 266 -1.41 -26.04 14.43
CA LEU A 266 -1.71 -25.10 15.50
C LEU A 266 -3.11 -25.40 16.04
N ASP A 267 -3.25 -25.46 17.36
CA ASP A 267 -4.53 -25.78 18.01
C ASP A 267 -5.45 -24.56 18.07
N VAL A 268 -6.08 -24.24 16.95
CA VAL A 268 -6.99 -23.08 16.78
C VAL A 268 -8.28 -23.50 16.07
N PRO A 269 -9.40 -22.80 16.30
CA PRO A 269 -10.70 -23.16 15.72
C PRO A 269 -10.78 -23.03 14.20
N GLN A 270 -10.03 -22.09 13.63
CA GLN A 270 -10.01 -21.82 12.19
C GLN A 270 -8.64 -22.14 11.60
N THR A 271 -8.67 -22.72 10.42
CA THR A 271 -7.48 -22.95 9.60
C THR A 271 -7.29 -21.79 8.64
N VAL A 272 -6.13 -21.14 8.72
CA VAL A 272 -5.73 -20.06 7.82
C VAL A 272 -4.96 -20.64 6.64
N ILE A 273 -5.26 -20.17 5.46
CA ILE A 273 -4.65 -20.55 4.19
C ILE A 273 -4.10 -19.31 3.52
N THR A 274 -2.80 -19.29 3.27
CA THR A 274 -2.14 -18.29 2.40
C THR A 274 -1.69 -18.97 1.13
N PHE A 275 -1.99 -18.41 -0.02
CA PHE A 275 -1.64 -18.95 -1.32
C PHE A 275 -1.12 -17.85 -2.23
N GLY A 276 -0.19 -18.18 -3.11
CA GLY A 276 0.34 -17.20 -4.04
C GLY A 276 1.33 -17.80 -5.03
N GLY A 277 1.74 -16.99 -5.97
CA GLY A 277 2.64 -17.38 -7.05
C GLY A 277 3.33 -16.19 -7.70
N THR A 278 4.00 -16.43 -8.82
CA THR A 278 4.68 -15.38 -9.57
C THR A 278 3.70 -14.34 -10.09
N GLY A 279 3.98 -13.07 -9.87
CA GLY A 279 3.22 -11.93 -10.37
C GLY A 279 3.78 -11.37 -11.67
N ILE A 280 3.27 -10.21 -12.05
CA ILE A 280 3.74 -9.44 -13.20
C ILE A 280 4.24 -8.09 -12.71
N ALA A 281 5.47 -7.74 -13.07
CA ALA A 281 6.13 -6.52 -12.59
C ALA A 281 5.36 -5.24 -13.00
N ARG A 282 5.48 -4.19 -12.21
CA ARG A 282 4.73 -2.93 -12.41
C ARG A 282 4.96 -2.29 -13.77
N LYS A 283 6.18 -2.39 -14.29
CA LYS A 283 6.58 -1.82 -15.59
C LYS A 283 6.37 -2.77 -16.79
N ASP A 284 5.87 -3.99 -16.54
CA ASP A 284 5.58 -4.94 -17.61
C ASP A 284 4.43 -4.43 -18.49
N PRO A 285 4.52 -4.53 -19.83
CA PRO A 285 3.43 -4.14 -20.73
C PRO A 285 2.09 -4.83 -20.42
N ASP A 286 2.13 -6.05 -19.87
CA ASP A 286 0.97 -6.84 -19.49
C ASP A 286 0.37 -6.46 -18.13
N PHE A 287 0.99 -5.53 -17.40
CA PHE A 287 0.58 -5.21 -16.03
C PHE A 287 -0.91 -4.81 -15.93
N MET A 288 -1.41 -3.99 -16.85
CA MET A 288 -2.81 -3.54 -16.77
C MET A 288 -3.80 -4.69 -16.99
N ALA A 289 -3.45 -5.64 -17.85
CA ALA A 289 -4.24 -6.86 -18.04
C ALA A 289 -4.14 -7.76 -16.79
N ALA A 290 -2.97 -7.91 -16.18
CA ALA A 290 -2.80 -8.65 -14.94
C ALA A 290 -3.60 -8.04 -13.78
N TYR A 291 -3.64 -6.72 -13.68
CA TYR A 291 -4.42 -6.01 -12.68
C TYR A 291 -5.94 -6.25 -12.84
N LEU A 292 -6.43 -6.29 -14.08
CA LEU A 292 -7.82 -6.66 -14.36
C LEU A 292 -8.10 -8.15 -14.08
N VAL A 293 -7.18 -9.04 -14.39
CA VAL A 293 -7.30 -10.48 -14.09
C VAL A 293 -7.34 -10.70 -12.58
N ASN A 294 -6.46 -10.05 -11.83
CA ASN A 294 -6.45 -10.11 -10.37
C ASN A 294 -7.76 -9.58 -9.77
N GLN A 295 -8.28 -8.46 -10.27
CA GLN A 295 -9.58 -7.93 -9.85
C GLN A 295 -10.71 -8.94 -10.06
N ILE A 296 -10.66 -9.74 -11.13
CA ILE A 296 -11.66 -10.78 -11.43
C ILE A 296 -11.47 -12.01 -10.55
N LEU A 297 -10.22 -12.39 -10.23
CA LEU A 297 -9.91 -13.55 -9.41
C LEU A 297 -10.33 -13.36 -7.96
N GLY A 298 -9.74 -12.41 -7.25
CA GLY A 298 -9.93 -12.20 -5.81
C GLY A 298 -9.87 -10.75 -5.35
N GLY A 299 -9.33 -9.82 -6.17
CA GLY A 299 -9.21 -8.39 -5.82
C GLY A 299 -10.54 -7.65 -5.69
N GLY A 300 -11.61 -8.16 -6.30
CA GLY A 300 -12.95 -7.61 -6.19
C GLY A 300 -13.74 -8.20 -5.03
N THR A 301 -13.77 -7.52 -3.87
CA THR A 301 -14.30 -8.04 -2.60
C THR A 301 -15.63 -8.81 -2.72
N PHE A 302 -16.63 -8.29 -3.44
CA PHE A 302 -17.96 -8.92 -3.57
C PHE A 302 -18.25 -9.48 -4.96
N SER A 303 -17.42 -9.24 -5.95
CA SER A 303 -17.66 -9.58 -7.35
C SER A 303 -16.65 -10.55 -7.95
N SER A 304 -15.61 -10.92 -7.20
CA SER A 304 -14.55 -11.81 -7.65
C SER A 304 -15.01 -13.28 -7.73
N ARG A 305 -14.28 -14.08 -8.51
CA ARG A 305 -14.57 -15.52 -8.63
C ARG A 305 -14.38 -16.26 -7.32
N LEU A 306 -13.28 -15.98 -6.62
CA LEU A 306 -12.99 -16.62 -5.33
C LEU A 306 -14.07 -16.30 -4.30
N TYR A 307 -14.47 -15.03 -4.17
CA TYR A 307 -15.53 -14.66 -3.23
C TYR A 307 -16.85 -15.39 -3.54
N ARG A 308 -17.27 -15.39 -4.79
CA ARG A 308 -18.51 -16.05 -5.21
C ARG A 308 -18.49 -17.57 -4.97
N GLU A 309 -17.39 -18.24 -5.34
CA GLU A 309 -17.31 -19.70 -5.25
C GLU A 309 -17.07 -20.20 -3.82
N VAL A 310 -16.20 -19.51 -3.06
CA VAL A 310 -15.80 -19.93 -1.70
C VAL A 310 -16.83 -19.48 -0.67
N ARG A 311 -17.27 -18.22 -0.74
CA ARG A 311 -18.18 -17.65 0.26
C ARG A 311 -19.65 -17.81 -0.13
N GLU A 312 -20.09 -17.23 -1.25
CA GLU A 312 -21.52 -17.15 -1.55
C GLU A 312 -22.15 -18.50 -1.82
N LYS A 313 -21.49 -19.33 -2.66
CA LYS A 313 -22.07 -20.61 -3.09
C LYS A 313 -21.90 -21.74 -2.07
N ARG A 314 -20.81 -21.72 -1.28
CA ARG A 314 -20.45 -22.86 -0.42
C ARG A 314 -20.30 -22.53 1.07
N GLY A 315 -20.26 -21.25 1.43
CA GLY A 315 -20.12 -20.83 2.82
C GLY A 315 -18.85 -21.36 3.51
N LEU A 316 -17.77 -21.58 2.72
CA LEU A 316 -16.52 -22.16 3.25
C LEU A 316 -15.72 -21.15 4.07
N ALA A 317 -15.76 -19.86 3.69
CA ALA A 317 -15.02 -18.81 4.35
C ALA A 317 -15.83 -17.53 4.43
N TYR A 318 -15.52 -16.67 5.41
CA TYR A 318 -16.11 -15.34 5.51
C TYR A 318 -15.50 -14.36 4.49
N SER A 319 -14.22 -14.49 4.23
CA SER A 319 -13.50 -13.69 3.23
C SER A 319 -12.47 -14.54 2.50
N VAL A 320 -12.26 -14.22 1.25
CA VAL A 320 -11.18 -14.70 0.41
C VAL A 320 -10.82 -13.60 -0.55
N ASN A 321 -9.56 -13.26 -0.60
CA ASN A 321 -9.03 -12.20 -1.48
C ASN A 321 -7.65 -12.59 -2.02
N ASP A 322 -7.24 -11.92 -3.07
CA ASP A 322 -5.86 -11.89 -3.53
C ASP A 322 -5.50 -10.50 -4.06
N ASP A 323 -4.22 -10.17 -4.01
CA ASP A 323 -3.67 -8.90 -4.47
C ASP A 323 -2.37 -9.12 -5.25
N LEU A 324 -2.06 -8.20 -6.15
CA LEU A 324 -0.75 -8.11 -6.77
C LEU A 324 0.19 -7.37 -5.81
N VAL A 325 1.21 -8.06 -5.33
CA VAL A 325 2.27 -7.47 -4.50
C VAL A 325 3.45 -7.11 -5.40
N LEU A 326 3.77 -5.82 -5.44
CA LEU A 326 4.77 -5.25 -6.32
C LEU A 326 5.96 -4.78 -5.50
N LEU A 327 7.08 -5.46 -5.66
CA LEU A 327 8.35 -5.11 -5.06
C LEU A 327 9.31 -4.63 -6.16
N ASP A 328 10.36 -3.91 -5.79
CA ASP A 328 11.33 -3.40 -6.76
C ASP A 328 12.09 -4.54 -7.47
N HIS A 329 12.28 -5.68 -6.78
CA HIS A 329 13.05 -6.83 -7.26
C HIS A 329 12.23 -8.12 -7.36
N ALA A 330 10.91 -8.08 -7.15
CA ALA A 330 10.01 -9.22 -7.32
C ALA A 330 8.58 -8.75 -7.62
N ALA A 331 7.81 -9.63 -8.25
CA ALA A 331 6.38 -9.44 -8.38
C ALA A 331 5.68 -10.77 -8.08
N LEU A 332 4.62 -10.72 -7.31
CA LEU A 332 3.83 -11.89 -6.93
C LEU A 332 2.35 -11.54 -6.87
N PHE A 333 1.48 -12.52 -6.96
CA PHE A 333 0.13 -12.42 -6.42
C PHE A 333 0.06 -13.23 -5.13
N LEU A 334 -0.64 -12.71 -4.14
CA LEU A 334 -0.75 -13.30 -2.83
C LEU A 334 -2.18 -13.17 -2.33
N GLY A 335 -2.77 -14.29 -1.94
CA GLY A 335 -4.11 -14.34 -1.41
C GLY A 335 -4.18 -15.06 -0.07
N ALA A 336 -5.27 -14.81 0.64
CA ALA A 336 -5.53 -15.45 1.92
C ALA A 336 -7.01 -15.72 2.15
N THR A 337 -7.28 -16.74 2.97
CA THR A 337 -8.60 -17.07 3.48
C THR A 337 -8.50 -17.81 4.81
N ALA A 338 -9.60 -17.84 5.55
CA ALA A 338 -9.71 -18.66 6.75
C ALA A 338 -11.01 -19.47 6.71
N THR A 339 -10.92 -20.75 7.08
CA THR A 339 -12.04 -21.70 7.04
C THR A 339 -12.06 -22.58 8.28
N ARG A 340 -13.14 -23.34 8.48
CA ARG A 340 -13.19 -24.36 9.52
C ARG A 340 -12.19 -25.48 9.22
N ALA A 341 -11.68 -26.11 10.25
CA ALA A 341 -10.69 -27.20 10.15
C ALA A 341 -11.16 -28.33 9.23
N ASP A 342 -12.41 -28.81 9.43
CA ASP A 342 -13.03 -29.89 8.65
C ASP A 342 -13.35 -29.55 7.20
N ARG A 343 -13.19 -28.27 6.79
CA ARG A 343 -13.43 -27.80 5.42
C ARG A 343 -12.16 -27.28 4.74
N SER A 344 -11.00 -27.43 5.39
CA SER A 344 -9.75 -26.86 4.90
C SER A 344 -9.30 -27.49 3.58
N GLY A 345 -9.39 -28.81 3.42
CA GLY A 345 -9.05 -29.50 2.17
C GLY A 345 -9.93 -29.03 1.00
N GLU A 346 -11.26 -29.02 1.21
CA GLU A 346 -12.20 -28.54 0.19
C GLU A 346 -11.92 -27.08 -0.20
N THR A 347 -11.56 -26.23 0.75
CA THR A 347 -11.28 -24.82 0.49
C THR A 347 -10.01 -24.64 -0.33
N VAL A 348 -8.91 -25.35 -0.01
CA VAL A 348 -7.66 -25.30 -0.80
C VAL A 348 -7.91 -25.79 -2.21
N ASP A 349 -8.53 -26.96 -2.38
CA ASP A 349 -8.79 -27.55 -3.69
C ASP A 349 -9.70 -26.64 -4.55
N LEU A 350 -10.67 -25.97 -3.93
CA LEU A 350 -11.54 -25.03 -4.62
C LEU A 350 -10.79 -23.78 -5.09
N VAL A 351 -9.95 -23.19 -4.23
CA VAL A 351 -9.13 -22.03 -4.58
C VAL A 351 -8.21 -22.37 -5.76
N GLU A 352 -7.49 -23.49 -5.68
CA GLU A 352 -6.61 -23.94 -6.76
C GLU A 352 -7.39 -24.23 -8.05
N LYS A 353 -8.57 -24.84 -7.94
CA LYS A 353 -9.45 -25.11 -9.09
C LYS A 353 -9.90 -23.83 -9.78
N GLU A 354 -10.32 -22.80 -9.03
CA GLU A 354 -10.77 -21.54 -9.63
C GLU A 354 -9.61 -20.76 -10.25
N ILE A 355 -8.43 -20.78 -9.65
CA ILE A 355 -7.20 -20.21 -10.23
C ILE A 355 -6.86 -20.91 -11.56
N ARG A 356 -6.85 -22.24 -11.58
CA ARG A 356 -6.60 -23.03 -12.80
C ARG A 356 -7.66 -22.78 -13.87
N ARG A 357 -8.93 -22.72 -13.48
CA ARG A 357 -10.03 -22.43 -14.40
C ARG A 357 -9.91 -21.05 -15.04
N LEU A 358 -9.44 -20.04 -14.28
CA LEU A 358 -9.18 -18.72 -14.86
C LEU A 358 -7.93 -18.71 -15.75
N ALA A 359 -6.88 -19.46 -15.39
CA ALA A 359 -5.69 -19.63 -16.23
C ALA A 359 -6.01 -20.26 -17.58
N GLU A 360 -6.80 -21.35 -17.60
CA GLU A 360 -7.14 -22.11 -18.81
C GLU A 360 -8.18 -21.42 -19.70
N GLY A 361 -9.27 -20.93 -19.09
CA GLY A 361 -10.41 -20.36 -19.83
C GLY A 361 -10.37 -18.86 -19.99
N GLY A 362 -9.58 -18.17 -19.19
CA GLY A 362 -9.56 -16.71 -19.10
C GLY A 362 -10.85 -16.12 -18.51
N PRO A 363 -10.95 -14.80 -18.47
CA PRO A 363 -12.17 -14.10 -18.09
C PRO A 363 -13.21 -14.12 -19.20
N THR A 364 -14.48 -13.98 -18.83
CA THR A 364 -15.56 -13.72 -19.79
C THR A 364 -15.59 -12.22 -20.18
N PRO A 365 -16.22 -11.88 -21.32
CA PRO A 365 -16.40 -10.48 -21.72
C PRO A 365 -17.10 -9.64 -20.64
N GLU A 366 -18.07 -10.23 -19.95
CA GLU A 366 -18.83 -9.56 -18.89
C GLU A 366 -17.97 -9.31 -17.64
N GLU A 367 -17.17 -10.29 -17.21
CA GLU A 367 -16.24 -10.12 -16.08
C GLU A 367 -15.21 -9.02 -16.38
N LEU A 368 -14.64 -9.00 -17.59
CA LEU A 368 -13.70 -7.96 -18.00
C LEU A 368 -14.34 -6.58 -18.01
N ALA A 369 -15.56 -6.46 -18.55
CA ALA A 369 -16.28 -5.19 -18.59
C ALA A 369 -16.59 -4.65 -17.16
N LYS A 370 -17.04 -5.52 -16.26
CA LYS A 370 -17.28 -5.18 -14.84
C LYS A 370 -16.01 -4.76 -14.12
N ALA A 371 -14.91 -5.49 -14.31
CA ALA A 371 -13.61 -5.16 -13.71
C ALA A 371 -13.09 -3.79 -14.17
N LYS A 372 -13.18 -3.51 -15.49
CA LYS A 372 -12.81 -2.20 -16.05
C LYS A 372 -13.65 -1.06 -15.43
N ALA A 373 -14.97 -1.23 -15.37
CA ALA A 373 -15.87 -0.23 -14.80
C ALA A 373 -15.55 0.02 -13.33
N TYR A 374 -15.36 -1.04 -12.55
CA TYR A 374 -15.02 -0.95 -11.13
C TYR A 374 -13.70 -0.23 -10.89
N LEU A 375 -12.61 -0.65 -11.55
CA LEU A 375 -11.28 -0.08 -11.35
C LEU A 375 -11.19 1.39 -11.75
N LYS A 376 -11.99 1.82 -12.75
CA LYS A 376 -12.09 3.24 -13.12
C LYS A 376 -12.82 4.05 -12.05
N ALA A 377 -13.93 3.54 -11.52
CA ALA A 377 -14.72 4.23 -10.52
C ALA A 377 -14.03 4.26 -9.14
N ALA A 378 -13.48 3.13 -8.70
CA ALA A 378 -12.82 3.01 -7.40
C ALA A 378 -11.59 3.91 -7.28
N PHE A 379 -10.89 4.19 -8.38
CA PHE A 379 -9.71 5.06 -8.36
C PHE A 379 -10.04 6.48 -7.92
N ALA A 380 -11.14 7.05 -8.40
CA ALA A 380 -11.56 8.40 -8.01
C ALA A 380 -11.93 8.48 -6.52
N LEU A 381 -12.52 7.40 -5.97
CA LEU A 381 -12.89 7.33 -4.55
C LEU A 381 -11.68 7.25 -3.62
N ASN A 382 -10.53 6.81 -4.10
CA ASN A 382 -9.29 6.75 -3.32
C ASN A 382 -8.51 8.07 -3.29
N LEU A 383 -9.00 9.12 -3.97
CA LEU A 383 -8.37 10.46 -4.03
C LEU A 383 -9.19 11.49 -3.22
N ASP A 384 -9.74 11.10 -2.09
CA ASP A 384 -10.65 11.89 -1.26
C ASP A 384 -9.95 12.77 -0.22
N THR A 385 -8.64 12.56 0.03
CA THR A 385 -7.86 13.35 0.98
C THR A 385 -6.49 13.74 0.41
N SER A 386 -5.97 14.91 0.85
CA SER A 386 -4.65 15.41 0.45
C SER A 386 -3.54 14.39 0.77
N SER A 387 -3.61 13.69 1.92
CA SER A 387 -2.63 12.66 2.30
C SER A 387 -2.66 11.46 1.35
N LYS A 388 -3.84 10.98 0.93
CA LYS A 388 -3.94 9.87 -0.03
C LYS A 388 -3.44 10.26 -1.42
N ILE A 389 -3.73 11.51 -1.85
CA ILE A 389 -3.20 12.03 -3.12
C ILE A 389 -1.68 12.10 -3.05
N ALA A 390 -1.11 12.67 -1.97
CA ALA A 390 0.35 12.76 -1.81
C ALA A 390 1.01 11.36 -1.79
N ALA A 391 0.43 10.40 -1.07
CA ALA A 391 0.93 9.02 -1.06
C ALA A 391 0.90 8.37 -2.45
N LEU A 392 -0.19 8.55 -3.21
CA LEU A 392 -0.27 8.08 -4.59
C LEU A 392 0.81 8.71 -5.47
N LEU A 393 1.04 10.02 -5.36
CA LEU A 393 2.05 10.70 -6.17
C LEU A 393 3.47 10.20 -5.88
N VAL A 394 3.79 9.88 -4.62
CA VAL A 394 5.06 9.23 -4.26
C VAL A 394 5.15 7.84 -4.87
N GLN A 395 4.07 7.05 -4.82
CA GLN A 395 4.04 5.73 -5.44
C GLN A 395 4.24 5.79 -6.97
N LEU A 396 3.61 6.75 -7.66
CA LEU A 396 3.79 6.94 -9.10
C LEU A 396 5.22 7.32 -9.48
N GLN A 397 5.89 8.13 -8.64
CA GLN A 397 7.30 8.48 -8.81
C GLN A 397 8.21 7.26 -8.61
N ARG A 398 7.94 6.43 -7.58
CA ARG A 398 8.68 5.18 -7.35
C ARG A 398 8.56 4.22 -8.53
N ASP A 399 7.34 4.05 -9.02
CA ASP A 399 7.05 3.14 -10.13
C ASP A 399 7.50 3.71 -11.49
N ASP A 400 8.02 4.97 -11.53
CA ASP A 400 8.46 5.67 -12.73
C ASP A 400 7.38 5.70 -13.83
N LEU A 401 6.14 6.01 -13.42
CA LEU A 401 4.98 5.97 -14.32
C LEU A 401 4.72 7.30 -15.04
N GLY A 402 5.41 8.35 -14.66
CA GLY A 402 5.23 9.69 -15.19
C GLY A 402 4.09 10.46 -14.54
N ILE A 403 4.24 11.79 -14.57
CA ILE A 403 3.30 12.74 -13.93
C ILE A 403 1.90 12.71 -14.56
N ASP A 404 1.80 12.27 -15.81
CA ASP A 404 0.57 12.16 -16.59
C ASP A 404 -0.17 10.81 -16.40
N TYR A 405 0.34 9.93 -15.52
CA TYR A 405 -0.24 8.60 -15.34
C TYR A 405 -1.72 8.64 -14.94
N ILE A 406 -2.11 9.55 -14.05
CA ILE A 406 -3.50 9.67 -13.58
C ILE A 406 -4.45 9.90 -14.76
N THR A 407 -4.08 10.78 -15.68
CA THR A 407 -4.88 11.05 -16.89
C THR A 407 -4.85 9.90 -17.90
N ARG A 408 -3.73 9.18 -18.04
CA ARG A 408 -3.59 8.07 -18.96
C ARG A 408 -4.26 6.78 -18.49
N ARG A 409 -4.38 6.59 -17.18
CA ARG A 409 -4.78 5.34 -16.56
C ARG A 409 -6.09 4.77 -17.12
N THR A 410 -7.09 5.61 -17.29
CA THR A 410 -8.38 5.19 -17.84
C THR A 410 -8.23 4.61 -19.25
N ARG A 411 -7.44 5.24 -20.11
CA ARG A 411 -7.15 4.73 -21.46
C ARG A 411 -6.39 3.41 -21.43
N LEU A 412 -5.43 3.25 -20.50
CA LEU A 412 -4.69 2.00 -20.34
C LEU A 412 -5.61 0.85 -19.92
N ILE A 413 -6.57 1.09 -19.03
CA ILE A 413 -7.59 0.10 -18.65
C ILE A 413 -8.49 -0.25 -19.86
N ASP A 414 -8.97 0.75 -20.58
CA ASP A 414 -9.87 0.56 -21.71
C ASP A 414 -9.20 -0.17 -22.88
N ALA A 415 -7.91 0.04 -23.08
CA ALA A 415 -7.14 -0.59 -24.14
C ALA A 415 -6.97 -2.12 -23.99
N VAL A 416 -7.08 -2.68 -22.78
CA VAL A 416 -6.94 -4.13 -22.58
C VAL A 416 -8.07 -4.88 -23.31
N THR A 417 -7.71 -5.73 -24.25
CA THR A 417 -8.66 -6.59 -24.97
C THR A 417 -8.98 -7.88 -24.18
N LEU A 418 -10.02 -8.60 -24.61
CA LEU A 418 -10.34 -9.90 -24.01
C LEU A 418 -9.22 -10.91 -24.25
N ASP A 419 -8.58 -10.88 -25.42
CA ASP A 419 -7.48 -11.77 -25.76
C ASP A 419 -6.23 -11.46 -24.92
N ASP A 420 -5.93 -10.19 -24.64
CA ASP A 420 -4.90 -9.81 -23.68
C ASP A 420 -5.19 -10.36 -22.30
N ALA A 421 -6.41 -10.18 -21.81
CA ALA A 421 -6.80 -10.66 -20.50
C ALA A 421 -6.73 -12.19 -20.39
N LYS A 422 -7.11 -12.93 -21.44
CA LYS A 422 -6.98 -14.41 -21.49
C LYS A 422 -5.51 -14.84 -21.50
N ARG A 423 -4.71 -14.26 -22.38
CA ARG A 423 -3.27 -14.55 -22.48
C ARG A 423 -2.56 -14.27 -21.15
N VAL A 424 -2.87 -13.14 -20.54
CA VAL A 424 -2.25 -12.73 -19.27
C VAL A 424 -2.77 -13.55 -18.09
N ALA A 425 -4.04 -13.97 -18.08
CA ALA A 425 -4.55 -14.91 -17.08
C ALA A 425 -3.75 -16.21 -17.07
N LYS A 426 -3.46 -16.77 -18.26
CA LYS A 426 -2.60 -17.94 -18.37
C LYS A 426 -1.18 -17.64 -17.85
N ARG A 427 -0.56 -16.55 -18.33
CA ARG A 427 0.81 -16.16 -17.92
C ARG A 427 0.94 -15.96 -16.39
N LEU A 428 -0.06 -15.33 -15.76
CA LEU A 428 -0.05 -15.00 -14.32
C LEU A 428 -0.31 -16.22 -13.43
N LEU A 429 -1.19 -17.13 -13.86
CA LEU A 429 -1.78 -18.13 -12.97
C LEU A 429 -1.35 -19.58 -13.26
N ASP A 430 -0.66 -19.85 -14.37
CA ASP A 430 -0.26 -21.22 -14.79
C ASP A 430 1.07 -21.69 -14.15
N GLY A 431 1.75 -20.81 -13.41
CA GLY A 431 3.07 -21.08 -12.80
C GLY A 431 3.04 -21.96 -11.54
N GLY A 432 1.87 -22.40 -11.08
CA GLY A 432 1.71 -23.11 -9.80
C GLY A 432 1.60 -22.19 -8.60
N LEU A 433 1.24 -22.76 -7.46
CA LEU A 433 1.04 -22.04 -6.19
C LEU A 433 1.94 -22.58 -5.09
N LEU A 434 2.47 -21.68 -4.27
CA LEU A 434 2.89 -22.02 -2.93
C LEU A 434 1.70 -21.78 -1.98
N VAL A 435 1.34 -22.81 -1.22
CA VAL A 435 0.22 -22.76 -0.29
C VAL A 435 0.73 -23.06 1.12
N THR A 436 0.43 -22.19 2.07
CA THR A 436 0.67 -22.41 3.51
C THR A 436 -0.65 -22.55 4.24
N VAL A 437 -0.75 -23.56 5.10
CA VAL A 437 -1.96 -23.91 5.85
C VAL A 437 -1.60 -23.99 7.33
N VAL A 438 -2.23 -23.17 8.16
CA VAL A 438 -1.96 -23.10 9.60
C VAL A 438 -3.23 -23.32 10.40
N GLY A 439 -3.23 -24.32 11.29
CA GLY A 439 -4.38 -24.68 12.11
C GLY A 439 -4.45 -26.17 12.36
N ARG A 440 -5.67 -26.73 12.32
CA ARG A 440 -5.96 -28.18 12.37
C ARG A 440 -6.47 -28.64 10.99
N PRO A 441 -5.63 -28.62 9.94
CA PRO A 441 -6.12 -28.92 8.59
C PRO A 441 -6.54 -30.38 8.45
N GLU A 442 -7.72 -30.59 7.88
CA GLU A 442 -8.24 -31.91 7.53
C GLU A 442 -8.38 -32.05 6.01
N GLY A 443 -8.12 -33.23 5.47
CA GLY A 443 -8.29 -33.53 4.04
C GLY A 443 -7.25 -32.89 3.13
N ILE A 444 -6.12 -32.40 3.64
CA ILE A 444 -5.01 -31.86 2.85
C ILE A 444 -3.87 -32.86 2.83
N VAL A 445 -3.37 -33.15 1.63
CA VAL A 445 -2.13 -33.89 1.46
C VAL A 445 -0.98 -32.87 1.41
N SER A 446 -0.12 -32.92 2.42
CA SER A 446 1.12 -32.11 2.44
C SER A 446 2.10 -32.64 1.39
N THR A 447 2.72 -31.74 0.65
CA THR A 447 3.80 -32.06 -0.30
C THR A 447 5.18 -31.77 0.29
N SER A 448 5.25 -31.15 1.46
CA SER A 448 6.48 -30.88 2.19
C SER A 448 6.24 -30.78 3.70
N VAL A 449 7.28 -31.00 4.44
CA VAL A 449 7.47 -31.11 5.89
C VAL A 449 6.40 -30.44 6.77
N ASP A 450 5.79 -31.22 7.66
CA ASP A 450 5.04 -30.74 8.83
C ASP A 450 5.97 -29.94 9.76
N PHE A 451 5.76 -28.62 9.81
CA PHE A 451 6.38 -27.79 10.84
C PHE A 451 5.43 -27.74 12.05
N SER A 452 5.92 -28.11 13.22
CA SER A 452 5.26 -27.72 14.47
C SER A 452 5.45 -26.23 14.68
N ALA A 453 4.40 -25.51 15.15
CA ALA A 453 4.59 -24.15 15.62
C ALA A 453 5.69 -24.12 16.71
N PRO A 454 6.51 -23.06 16.83
CA PRO A 454 7.49 -22.97 17.89
C PRO A 454 6.77 -23.17 19.23
N ALA A 455 7.36 -23.97 20.12
CA ALA A 455 6.86 -24.18 21.47
C ALA A 455 6.73 -22.82 22.17
N LYS A 456 5.65 -22.66 22.97
CA LYS A 456 5.36 -21.44 23.72
C LYS A 456 6.48 -21.06 24.66
#